data_df15524d4d4c13fdff6f894b6709cca2
#
_entry.id   df15524d4d4c13fdff6f894b6709cca2
#
_cell.length_a   1.000
_cell.length_b   1.000
_cell.length_c   1.000
_cell.angle_alpha   90.00
_cell.angle_beta   90.00
_cell.angle_gamma   90.00
#
_symmetry.space_group_name_H-M   'P 1'
#
loop_
_entity.id
_entity.type
_entity.pdbx_description
1 polymer ?
#
loop_
_entity_poly.entity_id
_entity_poly.type
_entity_poly.pdbx_seq_one_letter_code
_entity_poly.pdbx_strand_id
1 'polypeptide(L)'
;MNTSVPAATLLRRITAADNPAIARVIRQVSAEYGLTADKGYTVADPNLDELYELYSQPGSAYWVVEKEGEVVGGGGVAPLACSEPDICELQKMYFMTSARGQGLAKKLALLALDYAREQGFKRCYLETTAFLKEAVGLYEHLGFEHIAEPLGCTGHV
;
A
#
# COMPACT_ATOMS: atom_id res chain seq x y z
N MET A 1 -31.05 26.50 -7.20
CA MET A 1 -29.70 26.70 -6.66
C MET A 1 -28.98 25.40 -6.59
N ASN A 2 -27.79 25.38 -7.16
CA ASN A 2 -26.95 24.21 -7.05
C ASN A 2 -26.06 24.30 -5.84
N THR A 3 -26.08 23.25 -5.07
CA THR A 3 -25.11 23.10 -4.00
C THR A 3 -24.08 22.10 -4.48
N SER A 4 -22.82 22.50 -4.54
CA SER A 4 -21.75 21.58 -4.84
C SER A 4 -21.64 20.57 -3.69
N VAL A 5 -21.81 19.30 -4.02
CA VAL A 5 -21.51 18.24 -3.07
C VAL A 5 -20.00 18.06 -3.09
N PRO A 6 -19.31 18.13 -1.95
CA PRO A 6 -17.86 17.88 -1.94
C PRO A 6 -17.57 16.52 -2.53
N ALA A 7 -16.48 16.44 -3.29
CA ALA A 7 -16.05 15.19 -3.86
C ALA A 7 -15.90 14.15 -2.74
N ALA A 8 -16.61 13.04 -2.88
CA ALA A 8 -16.55 11.98 -1.89
C ALA A 8 -15.22 11.27 -2.01
N THR A 9 -14.44 11.25 -0.93
CA THR A 9 -13.25 10.44 -0.82
C THR A 9 -13.57 9.26 0.07
N LEU A 10 -13.41 8.06 -0.46
CA LEU A 10 -13.78 6.83 0.20
C LEU A 10 -12.56 5.93 0.33
N LEU A 11 -12.31 5.45 1.54
CA LEU A 11 -11.28 4.47 1.83
C LEU A 11 -11.98 3.15 2.12
N ARG A 12 -11.81 2.16 1.26
CA ARG A 12 -12.56 0.91 1.33
C ARG A 12 -11.73 -0.29 0.93
N ARG A 13 -12.22 -1.49 1.25
CA ARG A 13 -11.55 -2.73 0.84
C ARG A 13 -11.61 -2.88 -0.68
N ILE A 14 -10.56 -3.45 -1.25
CA ILE A 14 -10.49 -3.74 -2.68
C ILE A 14 -11.55 -4.74 -3.10
N THR A 15 -12.05 -4.58 -4.32
CA THR A 15 -12.90 -5.57 -4.99
C THR A 15 -12.23 -6.04 -6.28
N ALA A 16 -12.71 -7.14 -6.86
CA ALA A 16 -12.15 -7.65 -8.11
C ALA A 16 -12.23 -6.62 -9.24
N ALA A 17 -13.27 -5.80 -9.26
CA ALA A 17 -13.45 -4.76 -10.26
C ALA A 17 -12.37 -3.66 -10.19
N ASP A 18 -11.69 -3.53 -9.06
CA ASP A 18 -10.64 -2.53 -8.86
C ASP A 18 -9.29 -2.92 -9.48
N ASN A 19 -9.10 -4.19 -9.82
CA ASN A 19 -7.80 -4.68 -10.29
C ASN A 19 -7.16 -3.83 -11.41
N PRO A 20 -7.87 -3.50 -12.50
CA PRO A 20 -7.25 -2.67 -13.55
C PRO A 20 -6.88 -1.28 -13.07
N ALA A 21 -7.73 -0.65 -12.27
CA ALA A 21 -7.54 0.72 -11.82
C ALA A 21 -6.36 0.83 -10.86
N ILE A 22 -6.25 -0.07 -9.88
CA ILE A 22 -5.14 -0.01 -8.92
C ILE A 22 -3.81 -0.38 -9.57
N ALA A 23 -3.81 -1.32 -10.51
CA ALA A 23 -2.60 -1.64 -11.27
C ALA A 23 -2.09 -0.42 -12.04
N ARG A 24 -3.00 0.34 -12.65
CA ARG A 24 -2.67 1.58 -13.34
C ARG A 24 -2.05 2.61 -12.40
N VAL A 25 -2.65 2.79 -11.21
CA VAL A 25 -2.12 3.70 -10.19
C VAL A 25 -0.69 3.32 -9.82
N ILE A 26 -0.45 2.06 -9.53
CA ILE A 26 0.88 1.58 -9.14
C ILE A 26 1.90 1.83 -10.25
N ARG A 27 1.54 1.54 -11.51
CA ARG A 27 2.42 1.78 -12.65
C ARG A 27 2.72 3.25 -12.86
N GLN A 28 1.71 4.11 -12.75
CA GLN A 28 1.88 5.56 -12.93
C GLN A 28 2.74 6.17 -11.82
N VAL A 29 2.48 5.83 -10.58
CA VAL A 29 3.25 6.35 -9.45
C VAL A 29 4.68 5.81 -9.51
N SER A 30 4.86 4.54 -9.83
CA SER A 30 6.20 3.96 -9.99
C SER A 30 7.01 4.67 -11.05
N ALA A 31 6.40 4.97 -12.19
CA ALA A 31 7.06 5.72 -13.28
C ALA A 31 7.44 7.13 -12.83
N GLU A 32 6.60 7.80 -12.05
CA GLU A 32 6.86 9.13 -11.51
C GLU A 32 8.16 9.17 -10.68
N TYR A 33 8.43 8.09 -9.93
CA TYR A 33 9.61 7.98 -9.09
C TYR A 33 10.76 7.20 -9.73
N GLY A 34 10.63 6.82 -11.01
CA GLY A 34 11.67 6.05 -11.71
C GLY A 34 11.80 4.62 -11.22
N LEU A 35 10.78 4.07 -10.58
CA LEU A 35 10.77 2.70 -10.07
C LEU A 35 10.38 1.74 -11.19
N THR A 36 11.38 1.28 -11.94
CA THR A 36 11.14 0.44 -13.12
C THR A 36 11.23 -1.05 -12.77
N ALA A 37 10.62 -1.90 -13.61
CA ALA A 37 10.55 -3.34 -13.39
C ALA A 37 11.94 -4.00 -13.31
N ASP A 38 12.91 -3.52 -14.07
CA ASP A 38 14.27 -4.06 -14.09
C ASP A 38 15.02 -3.84 -12.77
N LYS A 39 14.52 -2.98 -11.89
CA LYS A 39 15.11 -2.72 -10.57
C LYS A 39 14.48 -3.53 -9.45
N GLY A 40 13.56 -4.46 -9.75
CA GLY A 40 12.94 -5.33 -8.75
C GLY A 40 11.87 -4.70 -7.88
N TYR A 41 11.27 -3.59 -8.30
CA TYR A 41 10.20 -2.94 -7.55
C TYR A 41 8.84 -3.61 -7.79
N THR A 42 7.82 -3.18 -7.04
CA THR A 42 6.45 -3.70 -7.10
C THR A 42 5.91 -3.83 -8.53
N VAL A 43 6.27 -2.92 -9.42
CA VAL A 43 5.82 -2.94 -10.80
C VAL A 43 6.28 -4.20 -11.56
N ALA A 44 7.29 -4.92 -11.04
CA ALA A 44 7.77 -6.18 -11.60
C ALA A 44 6.99 -7.40 -11.07
N ASP A 45 6.12 -7.23 -10.09
CA ASP A 45 5.38 -8.35 -9.50
C ASP A 45 4.45 -8.97 -10.53
N PRO A 46 4.48 -10.30 -10.71
CA PRO A 46 3.65 -10.95 -11.74
C PRO A 46 2.15 -10.86 -11.46
N ASN A 47 1.77 -10.63 -10.20
CA ASN A 47 0.35 -10.56 -9.78
C ASN A 47 -0.17 -9.13 -9.69
N LEU A 48 0.50 -8.17 -10.31
CA LEU A 48 0.11 -6.76 -10.21
C LEU A 48 -1.32 -6.49 -10.72
N ASP A 49 -1.76 -7.21 -11.73
CA ASP A 49 -3.10 -7.07 -12.29
C ASP A 49 -4.16 -7.91 -11.56
N GLU A 50 -3.77 -8.61 -10.51
CA GLU A 50 -4.62 -9.52 -9.75
C GLU A 50 -4.56 -9.25 -8.25
N LEU A 51 -4.54 -7.97 -7.85
CA LEU A 51 -4.36 -7.62 -6.44
C LEU A 51 -5.49 -8.10 -5.55
N TYR A 52 -6.73 -8.08 -6.04
CA TYR A 52 -7.83 -8.60 -5.25
C TYR A 52 -7.60 -10.07 -4.88
N GLU A 53 -7.23 -10.89 -5.85
CA GLU A 53 -6.97 -12.30 -5.64
C GLU A 53 -5.76 -12.51 -4.72
N LEU A 54 -4.69 -11.73 -4.93
CA LEU A 54 -3.49 -11.81 -4.12
C LEU A 54 -3.79 -11.50 -2.64
N TYR A 55 -4.59 -10.48 -2.37
CA TYR A 55 -4.91 -10.06 -1.02
C TYR A 55 -6.19 -10.70 -0.45
N SER A 56 -6.73 -11.69 -1.12
CA SER A 56 -7.83 -12.52 -0.61
C SER A 56 -7.34 -13.70 0.23
N GLN A 57 -6.02 -13.87 0.33
CA GLN A 57 -5.41 -14.93 1.13
C GLN A 57 -5.54 -14.65 2.63
N PRO A 58 -5.52 -15.68 3.49
CA PRO A 58 -5.57 -15.47 4.94
C PRO A 58 -4.45 -14.54 5.44
N GLY A 59 -4.80 -13.64 6.34
CA GLY A 59 -3.85 -12.68 6.90
C GLY A 59 -3.50 -11.52 5.98
N SER A 60 -4.16 -11.42 4.83
CA SER A 60 -3.92 -10.39 3.82
C SER A 60 -5.13 -9.51 3.63
N ALA A 61 -4.91 -8.23 3.37
CA ALA A 61 -5.97 -7.28 3.03
C ALA A 61 -5.37 -6.13 2.23
N TYR A 62 -6.19 -5.54 1.38
CA TYR A 62 -5.81 -4.37 0.59
C TYR A 62 -6.96 -3.37 0.58
N TRP A 63 -6.63 -2.09 0.72
CA TRP A 63 -7.60 -1.00 0.67
C TRP A 63 -7.29 -0.11 -0.51
N VAL A 64 -8.33 0.45 -1.10
CA VAL A 64 -8.21 1.43 -2.17
C VAL A 64 -8.80 2.76 -1.72
N VAL A 65 -8.25 3.84 -2.25
CA VAL A 65 -8.79 5.19 -2.09
C VAL A 65 -9.53 5.53 -3.37
N GLU A 66 -10.82 5.82 -3.22
CA GLU A 66 -11.67 6.24 -4.33
C GLU A 66 -12.04 7.70 -4.15
N LYS A 67 -11.83 8.48 -5.18
CA LYS A 67 -12.19 9.91 -5.19
C LYS A 67 -13.00 10.19 -6.44
N GLU A 68 -14.22 10.69 -6.24
CA GLU A 68 -15.15 10.97 -7.35
C GLU A 68 -15.38 9.75 -8.26
N GLY A 69 -15.44 8.57 -7.66
CA GLY A 69 -15.66 7.33 -8.40
C GLY A 69 -14.41 6.72 -9.04
N GLU A 70 -13.25 7.35 -8.87
CA GLU A 70 -11.99 6.84 -9.43
C GLU A 70 -11.03 6.36 -8.33
N VAL A 71 -10.40 5.22 -8.56
CA VAL A 71 -9.34 4.73 -7.67
C VAL A 71 -8.10 5.58 -7.90
N VAL A 72 -7.62 6.23 -6.83
CA VAL A 72 -6.46 7.14 -6.87
C VAL A 72 -5.34 6.73 -5.93
N GLY A 73 -5.48 5.63 -5.24
CA GLY A 73 -4.44 5.14 -4.35
C GLY A 73 -4.83 3.83 -3.70
N GLY A 74 -3.91 3.26 -2.97
CA GLY A 74 -4.15 2.03 -2.24
C GLY A 74 -2.94 1.59 -1.43
N GLY A 75 -3.16 0.56 -0.64
CA GLY A 75 -2.11 -0.08 0.16
C GLY A 75 -2.66 -1.29 0.88
N GLY A 76 -1.79 -2.16 1.30
CA GLY A 76 -2.21 -3.39 1.94
C GLY A 76 -1.21 -3.96 2.92
N VAL A 77 -1.59 -5.09 3.49
CA VAL A 77 -0.79 -5.83 4.45
C VAL A 77 -0.93 -7.32 4.17
N ALA A 78 0.14 -8.05 4.35
CA ALA A 78 0.17 -9.50 4.17
C ALA A 78 1.25 -10.10 5.09
N PRO A 79 1.21 -11.43 5.33
CA PRO A 79 2.31 -12.07 6.04
C PRO A 79 3.63 -11.84 5.32
N LEU A 80 4.69 -11.55 6.06
CA LEU A 80 6.02 -11.37 5.46
C LEU A 80 6.57 -12.73 5.01
N ALA A 81 6.89 -12.83 3.72
CA ALA A 81 7.42 -14.06 3.14
C ALA A 81 8.78 -14.43 3.76
N CYS A 82 9.01 -15.73 3.97
CA CYS A 82 10.27 -16.26 4.50
C CYS A 82 10.64 -15.70 5.87
N SER A 83 9.65 -15.43 6.72
CA SER A 83 9.87 -14.88 8.04
C SER A 83 9.00 -15.57 9.07
N GLU A 84 9.09 -15.13 10.32
CA GLU A 84 8.29 -15.69 11.40
C GLU A 84 6.80 -15.39 11.20
N PRO A 85 5.90 -16.30 11.65
CA PRO A 85 4.47 -16.15 11.38
C PRO A 85 3.84 -14.91 12.04
N ASP A 86 4.48 -14.30 13.03
CA ASP A 86 3.96 -13.13 13.72
C ASP A 86 4.36 -11.80 13.08
N ILE A 87 5.05 -11.84 11.93
CA ILE A 87 5.48 -10.64 11.21
C ILE A 87 4.65 -10.49 9.94
N CYS A 88 4.03 -9.34 9.78
CA CYS A 88 3.38 -8.95 8.53
C CYS A 88 4.18 -7.85 7.82
N GLU A 89 3.81 -7.56 6.59
CA GLU A 89 4.45 -6.50 5.80
C GLU A 89 3.39 -5.54 5.27
N LEU A 90 3.63 -4.24 5.45
CA LEU A 90 2.84 -3.20 4.80
C LEU A 90 3.36 -3.07 3.37
N GLN A 91 2.46 -3.23 2.40
CA GLN A 91 2.85 -3.40 1.00
C GLN A 91 2.08 -2.48 0.07
N LYS A 92 2.72 -2.13 -1.05
CA LYS A 92 2.08 -1.51 -2.20
C LYS A 92 1.27 -0.25 -1.85
N MET A 93 1.88 0.61 -1.03
CA MET A 93 1.32 1.91 -0.66
C MET A 93 1.64 2.92 -1.76
N TYR A 94 0.67 3.16 -2.63
CA TYR A 94 0.82 4.07 -3.76
C TYR A 94 -0.35 5.03 -3.83
N PHE A 95 -0.06 6.32 -4.02
CA PHE A 95 -1.08 7.37 -4.07
C PHE A 95 -0.77 8.32 -5.23
N MET A 96 -1.77 8.56 -6.07
CA MET A 96 -1.70 9.57 -7.12
C MET A 96 -1.58 10.95 -6.49
N THR A 97 -1.04 11.92 -7.23
CA THR A 97 -0.88 13.30 -6.76
C THR A 97 -2.19 13.87 -6.18
N SER A 98 -3.32 13.57 -6.82
CA SER A 98 -4.64 14.04 -6.37
C SER A 98 -5.06 13.50 -5.00
N ALA A 99 -4.44 12.43 -4.54
CA ALA A 99 -4.74 11.82 -3.25
C ALA A 99 -3.74 12.18 -2.15
N ARG A 100 -2.68 12.92 -2.49
CA ARG A 100 -1.62 13.27 -1.54
C ARG A 100 -1.97 14.51 -0.73
N GLY A 101 -1.35 14.63 0.45
CA GLY A 101 -1.52 15.81 1.31
C GLY A 101 -2.84 15.89 2.05
N GLN A 102 -3.61 14.80 2.09
CA GLN A 102 -4.93 14.76 2.72
C GLN A 102 -4.99 13.79 3.90
N GLY A 103 -3.86 13.25 4.33
CA GLY A 103 -3.79 12.28 5.42
C GLY A 103 -4.32 10.89 5.07
N LEU A 104 -4.54 10.59 3.80
CA LEU A 104 -5.10 9.31 3.36
C LEU A 104 -4.14 8.15 3.58
N ALA A 105 -2.86 8.37 3.30
CA ALA A 105 -1.83 7.34 3.52
C ALA A 105 -1.76 6.95 5.00
N LYS A 106 -1.83 7.94 5.89
CA LYS A 106 -1.84 7.69 7.34
C LYS A 106 -3.08 6.90 7.76
N LYS A 107 -4.25 7.29 7.27
CA LYS A 107 -5.51 6.60 7.57
C LYS A 107 -5.47 5.16 7.10
N LEU A 108 -4.97 4.92 5.90
CA LEU A 108 -4.87 3.58 5.34
C LEU A 108 -3.86 2.73 6.14
N ALA A 109 -2.71 3.30 6.47
CA ALA A 109 -1.71 2.60 7.27
C ALA A 109 -2.28 2.20 8.64
N LEU A 110 -3.04 3.07 9.29
CA LEU A 110 -3.69 2.77 10.57
C LEU A 110 -4.72 1.64 10.42
N LEU A 111 -5.51 1.64 9.35
CA LEU A 111 -6.43 0.53 9.06
C LEU A 111 -5.69 -0.78 8.88
N ALA A 112 -4.59 -0.76 8.15
CA ALA A 112 -3.76 -1.96 7.92
C ALA A 112 -3.17 -2.49 9.22
N LEU A 113 -2.67 -1.61 10.07
CA LEU A 113 -2.11 -1.99 11.36
C LEU A 113 -3.17 -2.55 12.31
N ASP A 114 -4.37 -1.96 12.32
CA ASP A 114 -5.49 -2.49 13.12
C ASP A 114 -5.88 -3.88 12.64
N TYR A 115 -6.00 -4.07 11.33
CA TYR A 115 -6.26 -5.39 10.75
C TYR A 115 -5.19 -6.40 11.15
N ALA A 116 -3.92 -6.00 11.08
CA ALA A 116 -2.81 -6.87 11.45
C ALA A 116 -2.91 -7.31 12.91
N ARG A 117 -3.26 -6.41 13.82
CA ARG A 117 -3.46 -6.76 15.23
C ARG A 117 -4.59 -7.76 15.41
N GLU A 118 -5.70 -7.56 14.71
CA GLU A 118 -6.85 -8.48 14.75
C GLU A 118 -6.48 -9.87 14.24
N GLN A 119 -5.57 -9.96 13.27
CA GLN A 119 -5.11 -11.23 12.73
C GLN A 119 -4.02 -11.90 13.59
N GLY A 120 -3.59 -11.26 14.66
CA GLY A 120 -2.61 -11.82 15.59
C GLY A 120 -1.16 -11.52 15.25
N PHE A 121 -0.89 -10.66 14.28
CA PHE A 121 0.48 -10.23 14.01
C PHE A 121 0.99 -9.32 15.12
N LYS A 122 2.24 -9.49 15.49
CA LYS A 122 2.89 -8.72 16.56
C LYS A 122 3.82 -7.63 16.05
N ARG A 123 4.33 -7.80 14.83
CA ARG A 123 5.26 -6.85 14.22
C ARG A 123 4.86 -6.61 12.77
N CYS A 124 5.07 -5.39 12.32
CA CYS A 124 4.85 -5.02 10.94
C CYS A 124 6.14 -4.48 10.34
N TYR A 125 6.49 -5.00 9.19
CA TYR A 125 7.69 -4.63 8.44
C TYR A 125 7.29 -3.86 7.19
N LEU A 126 8.16 -2.96 6.73
CA LEU A 126 8.00 -2.34 5.41
C LEU A 126 9.36 -1.99 4.82
N GLU A 127 9.41 -1.95 3.51
CA GLU A 127 10.56 -1.48 2.75
C GLU A 127 10.17 -0.24 1.97
N THR A 128 11.05 0.75 1.95
CA THR A 128 10.84 1.97 1.18
C THR A 128 12.18 2.43 0.62
N THR A 129 12.13 3.20 -0.46
CA THR A 129 13.36 3.72 -1.07
C THR A 129 13.70 5.09 -0.47
N ALA A 130 15.00 5.39 -0.41
CA ALA A 130 15.49 6.61 0.25
C ALA A 130 14.95 7.89 -0.41
N PHE A 131 14.61 7.86 -1.69
CA PHE A 131 14.07 9.05 -2.35
C PHE A 131 12.57 9.24 -2.16
N LEU A 132 11.89 8.34 -1.46
CA LEU A 132 10.51 8.50 -1.03
C LEU A 132 10.48 9.12 0.38
N LYS A 133 11.10 10.27 0.56
CA LYS A 133 11.30 10.89 1.87
C LYS A 133 10.00 11.19 2.62
N GLU A 134 8.95 11.58 1.90
CA GLU A 134 7.65 11.86 2.52
C GLU A 134 7.04 10.60 3.12
N ALA A 135 7.20 9.47 2.44
CA ALA A 135 6.74 8.18 2.95
C ALA A 135 7.55 7.78 4.18
N VAL A 136 8.87 7.94 4.15
CA VAL A 136 9.73 7.63 5.30
C VAL A 136 9.29 8.45 6.52
N GLY A 137 9.06 9.74 6.35
CA GLY A 137 8.60 10.61 7.44
C GLY A 137 7.27 10.16 8.03
N LEU A 138 6.33 9.75 7.18
CA LEU A 138 5.04 9.22 7.63
C LEU A 138 5.23 7.96 8.48
N TYR A 139 6.04 7.02 8.02
CA TYR A 139 6.23 5.75 8.72
C TYR A 139 6.97 5.94 10.05
N GLU A 140 7.95 6.81 10.09
CA GLU A 140 8.61 7.17 11.35
C GLU A 140 7.61 7.78 12.35
N HIS A 141 6.74 8.65 11.87
CA HIS A 141 5.69 9.25 12.70
C HIS A 141 4.72 8.20 13.26
N LEU A 142 4.47 7.13 12.51
CA LEU A 142 3.61 6.01 12.95
C LEU A 142 4.31 5.04 13.90
N GLY A 143 5.59 5.28 14.20
CA GLY A 143 6.34 4.45 15.13
C GLY A 143 7.22 3.37 14.51
N PHE A 144 7.36 3.36 13.19
CA PHE A 144 8.29 2.44 12.54
C PHE A 144 9.73 2.83 12.83
N GLU A 145 10.55 1.84 13.13
CA GLU A 145 11.97 2.02 13.39
C GLU A 145 12.78 1.45 12.24
N HIS A 146 13.90 2.12 11.92
CA HIS A 146 14.81 1.63 10.90
C HIS A 146 15.55 0.39 11.41
N ILE A 147 15.71 -0.61 10.54
CA ILE A 147 16.51 -1.79 10.85
C ILE A 147 17.67 -1.87 9.85
N ALA A 148 18.77 -2.49 10.29
CA ALA A 148 20.01 -2.50 9.52
C ALA A 148 19.94 -3.39 8.26
N GLU A 149 19.14 -4.45 8.31
CA GLU A 149 19.08 -5.44 7.22
C GLU A 149 17.64 -5.80 6.88
N PRO A 150 17.35 -6.08 5.60
CA PRO A 150 16.03 -6.54 5.20
C PRO A 150 15.64 -7.84 5.88
N LEU A 151 14.34 -8.01 6.10
CA LEU A 151 13.76 -9.26 6.60
C LEU A 151 13.05 -9.99 5.47
N GLY A 152 12.99 -11.32 5.58
CA GLY A 152 12.20 -12.14 4.67
C GLY A 152 12.72 -12.20 3.25
N CYS A 153 11.81 -12.56 2.32
CA CYS A 153 12.10 -12.74 0.89
C CYS A 153 11.24 -11.82 0.05
N THR A 154 11.36 -10.51 0.22
CA THR A 154 10.47 -9.54 -0.45
C THR A 154 10.84 -9.32 -1.92
N GLY A 155 12.07 -9.63 -2.31
CA GLY A 155 12.58 -9.32 -3.65
C GLY A 155 12.92 -7.87 -3.88
N HIS A 156 12.76 -7.01 -2.87
CA HIS A 156 13.09 -5.59 -2.93
C HIS A 156 14.50 -5.35 -2.40
N VAL A 157 15.19 -4.41 -2.98
CA VAL A 157 16.56 -4.10 -2.62
C VAL A 157 16.69 -2.74 -1.96
#